data_c594a9d8d5bdb62eb95632a6b2fb15df
#
_entry.id   c594a9d8d5bdb62eb95632a6b2fb15df
#
_cell.length_a   1.000
_cell.length_b   1.000
_cell.length_c   1.000
_cell.angle_alpha   90.00
_cell.angle_beta   90.00
_cell.angle_gamma   90.00
#
_symmetry.space_group_name_H-M   'P 1'
#
loop_
_entity.id
_entity.type
_entity.pdbx_description
1 polymer ?
#
loop_
_entity_poly.entity_id
_entity_poly.type
_entity_poly.pdbx_seq_one_letter_code
_entity_poly.pdbx_strand_id
1 'polypeptide(L)'
;MKKILVLLLALVMLCGCTAQPAQTTAPETTVPETTAPQVQRELYVLMYHSVAPDGTECNAWTVTESTFRAHMQYIRDRGYSGVAPSDLVSGEPLPERAVMITFDDGYADNFTAALPILEEFQYKAVVALITSCMETSDGAFWMDWEMCRQAAEGGILELGVHTHATHKYPGIQRRAGETREEYRERLAADLDTAIALIREKAGMTPIYFAYPQGIQDEWATDLIEGRFPVTGTSFVGVNDPADGTHDLMRWNVGEATDLTAILP
;
A
#
# COMPACT_ATOMS: atom_id res chain seq x y z
N MET A 1 9.49 -69.06 -15.99
CA MET A 1 9.58 -70.25 -15.11
C MET A 1 9.73 -69.80 -13.67
N LYS A 2 8.92 -70.41 -12.75
CA LYS A 2 8.91 -70.26 -11.25
C LYS A 2 8.19 -69.03 -10.74
N LYS A 3 7.27 -69.10 -9.82
CA LYS A 3 6.29 -70.05 -9.28
C LYS A 3 5.45 -69.20 -8.34
N ILE A 4 4.14 -69.30 -8.47
CA ILE A 4 3.10 -68.77 -7.63
C ILE A 4 3.15 -69.54 -6.29
N LEU A 5 3.06 -68.80 -5.15
CA LEU A 5 2.73 -69.42 -3.89
C LEU A 5 1.54 -68.68 -3.26
N VAL A 6 0.41 -69.31 -3.32
CA VAL A 6 -0.85 -68.96 -2.66
C VAL A 6 -0.79 -69.56 -1.26
N LEU A 7 -1.00 -68.73 -0.22
CA LEU A 7 -1.25 -69.22 1.13
C LEU A 7 -2.64 -68.79 1.60
N LEU A 8 -3.55 -69.75 1.61
CA LEU A 8 -4.83 -69.66 2.31
C LEU A 8 -4.58 -69.80 3.81
N LEU A 9 -5.12 -68.91 4.61
CA LEU A 9 -5.30 -69.13 6.04
C LEU A 9 -6.75 -68.86 6.44
N ALA A 10 -7.24 -69.83 7.16
CA ALA A 10 -8.64 -70.06 7.54
C ALA A 10 -9.18 -69.07 8.56
N LEU A 11 -10.45 -68.75 8.38
CA LEU A 11 -11.33 -67.97 9.24
C LEU A 11 -11.72 -68.80 10.47
N VAL A 12 -11.42 -68.32 11.69
CA VAL A 12 -12.01 -68.82 12.92
C VAL A 12 -12.91 -67.75 13.49
N MET A 13 -14.21 -67.99 13.42
CA MET A 13 -15.22 -67.19 14.13
C MET A 13 -15.23 -67.56 15.61
N LEU A 14 -14.91 -66.62 16.47
CA LEU A 14 -15.23 -66.68 17.89
C LEU A 14 -16.21 -65.56 18.21
N CYS A 15 -17.45 -66.02 18.48
CA CYS A 15 -18.53 -65.15 18.96
C CYS A 15 -18.30 -64.88 20.45
N GLY A 16 -17.91 -63.69 20.81
CA GLY A 16 -17.77 -63.23 22.19
C GLY A 16 -18.67 -62.03 22.42
N CYS A 17 -19.81 -62.26 23.09
CA CYS A 17 -20.62 -61.16 23.60
C CYS A 17 -19.91 -60.50 24.77
N THR A 18 -19.44 -59.24 24.56
CA THR A 18 -19.07 -58.33 25.65
C THR A 18 -20.01 -57.15 25.68
N ALA A 19 -20.69 -56.99 26.80
CA ALA A 19 -21.56 -55.85 27.06
C ALA A 19 -20.72 -54.55 27.07
N GLN A 20 -21.15 -53.58 26.26
CA GLN A 20 -20.56 -52.23 26.18
C GLN A 20 -21.12 -51.39 27.33
N PRO A 21 -20.30 -50.71 28.13
CA PRO A 21 -20.81 -49.78 29.13
C PRO A 21 -21.39 -48.54 28.42
N ALA A 22 -22.54 -48.09 28.87
CA ALA A 22 -23.20 -46.89 28.39
C ALA A 22 -22.31 -45.66 28.58
N GLN A 23 -21.90 -45.05 27.50
CA GLN A 23 -21.26 -43.71 27.52
C GLN A 23 -22.34 -42.68 27.82
N THR A 24 -22.25 -42.07 28.99
CA THR A 24 -23.03 -40.90 29.37
C THR A 24 -22.41 -39.69 28.62
N THR A 25 -23.04 -39.27 27.55
CA THR A 25 -22.71 -38.00 26.88
C THR A 25 -23.14 -36.86 27.76
N ALA A 26 -22.18 -36.16 28.35
CA ALA A 26 -22.42 -34.86 28.96
C ALA A 26 -22.89 -33.86 27.86
N PRO A 27 -23.83 -32.98 28.15
CA PRO A 27 -24.26 -31.99 27.19
C PRO A 27 -23.07 -31.04 26.91
N GLU A 28 -22.68 -30.96 25.65
CA GLU A 28 -21.73 -30.00 25.12
C GLU A 28 -22.36 -28.63 25.25
N THR A 29 -21.89 -27.83 26.23
CA THR A 29 -22.29 -26.45 26.41
C THR A 29 -21.64 -25.66 25.27
N THR A 30 -22.36 -25.48 24.19
CA THR A 30 -21.98 -24.48 23.15
C THR A 30 -22.07 -23.10 23.78
N VAL A 31 -20.93 -22.56 24.18
CA VAL A 31 -20.79 -21.16 24.51
C VAL A 31 -21.03 -20.41 23.19
N PRO A 32 -22.03 -19.53 23.10
CA PRO A 32 -22.18 -18.70 21.91
C PRO A 32 -20.92 -17.85 21.79
N GLU A 33 -20.20 -18.02 20.69
CA GLU A 33 -19.11 -17.15 20.30
C GLU A 33 -19.74 -15.77 20.06
N THR A 34 -19.61 -14.90 21.07
CA THR A 34 -20.02 -13.51 20.96
C THR A 34 -19.02 -12.86 20.02
N THR A 35 -19.31 -12.89 18.74
CA THR A 35 -18.64 -12.00 17.78
C THR A 35 -18.92 -10.58 18.22
N ALA A 36 -17.93 -9.95 18.84
CA ALA A 36 -17.96 -8.51 19.04
C ALA A 36 -18.23 -7.85 17.67
N PRO A 37 -19.08 -6.81 17.61
CA PRO A 37 -19.30 -6.12 16.36
C PRO A 37 -17.94 -5.69 15.81
N GLN A 38 -17.60 -6.14 14.60
CA GLN A 38 -16.43 -5.63 13.91
C GLN A 38 -16.69 -4.15 13.68
N VAL A 39 -15.92 -3.31 14.34
CA VAL A 39 -15.91 -1.87 14.07
C VAL A 39 -15.34 -1.74 12.66
N GLN A 40 -16.20 -1.40 11.71
CA GLN A 40 -15.78 -1.11 10.35
C GLN A 40 -14.83 0.08 10.44
N ARG A 41 -13.59 -0.11 10.04
CA ARG A 41 -12.56 0.94 10.04
C ARG A 41 -12.46 1.51 8.66
N GLU A 42 -12.64 2.81 8.56
CA GLU A 42 -12.53 3.52 7.30
C GLU A 42 -11.13 4.10 7.17
N LEU A 43 -10.47 3.78 6.06
CA LEU A 43 -9.21 4.37 5.66
C LEU A 43 -9.43 5.25 4.43
N TYR A 44 -9.26 6.53 4.62
CA TYR A 44 -9.21 7.50 3.53
C TYR A 44 -7.78 7.68 3.07
N VAL A 45 -7.56 7.66 1.76
CA VAL A 45 -6.23 7.89 1.19
C VAL A 45 -6.28 9.11 0.28
N LEU A 46 -5.51 10.13 0.63
CA LEU A 46 -5.42 11.39 -0.09
C LEU A 46 -4.17 11.38 -0.99
N MET A 47 -4.35 11.65 -2.28
CA MET A 47 -3.29 11.66 -3.27
C MET A 47 -2.97 13.10 -3.68
N TYR A 48 -1.87 13.61 -3.17
CA TYR A 48 -1.26 14.88 -3.56
C TYR A 48 -0.14 14.65 -4.57
N HIS A 49 0.38 15.73 -5.14
CA HIS A 49 1.58 15.71 -5.97
C HIS A 49 2.50 16.87 -5.54
N SER A 50 2.28 18.11 -6.00
CA SER A 50 3.10 19.26 -5.67
C SER A 50 2.45 20.17 -4.62
N VAL A 51 3.25 20.69 -3.69
CA VAL A 51 2.86 21.71 -2.69
C VAL A 51 3.64 22.99 -2.94
N ALA A 52 3.10 23.84 -3.79
CA ALA A 52 3.77 25.03 -4.29
C ALA A 52 3.64 26.24 -3.34
N PRO A 53 4.54 27.23 -3.43
CA PRO A 53 4.41 28.48 -2.69
C PRO A 53 3.09 29.20 -2.96
N ASP A 54 2.59 29.92 -1.95
CA ASP A 54 1.38 30.73 -2.08
C ASP A 54 1.47 31.72 -3.23
N GLY A 55 0.37 31.85 -3.98
CA GLY A 55 0.29 32.69 -5.17
C GLY A 55 0.72 31.99 -6.47
N THR A 56 1.14 30.75 -6.41
CA THR A 56 1.37 29.92 -7.61
C THR A 56 0.04 29.63 -8.31
N GLU A 57 0.00 29.69 -9.63
CA GLU A 57 -1.13 29.23 -10.42
C GLU A 57 -1.20 27.70 -10.35
N CYS A 58 -2.19 27.18 -9.62
CA CYS A 58 -2.35 25.77 -9.37
C CYS A 58 -3.22 25.08 -10.43
N ASN A 59 -2.95 23.79 -10.62
CA ASN A 59 -3.76 22.89 -11.46
C ASN A 59 -4.36 21.76 -10.60
N ALA A 60 -4.89 20.73 -11.23
CA ALA A 60 -5.49 19.58 -10.52
C ALA A 60 -4.48 18.74 -9.68
N TRP A 61 -3.17 18.96 -9.86
CA TRP A 61 -2.08 18.23 -9.25
C TRP A 61 -1.24 19.06 -8.29
N THR A 62 -1.61 20.33 -8.10
CA THR A 62 -0.85 21.27 -7.27
C THR A 62 -1.77 21.91 -6.25
N VAL A 63 -1.31 21.98 -5.01
CA VAL A 63 -1.92 22.78 -3.94
C VAL A 63 -0.92 23.83 -3.48
N THR A 64 -1.40 24.95 -2.94
CA THR A 64 -0.53 25.92 -2.27
C THR A 64 -0.17 25.44 -0.84
N GLU A 65 0.92 25.97 -0.27
CA GLU A 65 1.31 25.68 1.12
C GLU A 65 0.18 26.02 2.10
N SER A 66 -0.50 27.18 1.90
CA SER A 66 -1.63 27.58 2.74
C SER A 66 -2.82 26.63 2.63
N THR A 67 -3.13 26.15 1.42
CA THR A 67 -4.19 25.16 1.21
C THR A 67 -3.81 23.81 1.82
N PHE A 68 -2.57 23.33 1.63
CA PHE A 68 -2.11 22.08 2.24
C PHE A 68 -2.17 22.17 3.77
N ARG A 69 -1.73 23.27 4.36
CA ARG A 69 -1.83 23.54 5.80
C ARG A 69 -3.30 23.54 6.28
N ALA A 70 -4.19 24.17 5.54
CA ALA A 70 -5.63 24.18 5.86
C ALA A 70 -6.23 22.76 5.80
N HIS A 71 -5.79 21.93 4.86
CA HIS A 71 -6.18 20.53 4.79
C HIS A 71 -5.69 19.74 6.02
N MET A 72 -4.44 19.90 6.46
CA MET A 72 -3.93 19.25 7.67
C MET A 72 -4.68 19.70 8.92
N GLN A 73 -4.99 20.99 9.01
CA GLN A 73 -5.81 21.54 10.09
C GLN A 73 -7.21 20.90 10.09
N TYR A 74 -7.88 20.81 8.94
CA TYR A 74 -9.19 20.21 8.82
C TYR A 74 -9.19 18.73 9.26
N ILE A 75 -8.21 17.95 8.80
CA ILE A 75 -8.01 16.54 9.17
C ILE A 75 -7.89 16.40 10.68
N ARG A 76 -7.08 17.26 11.32
CA ARG A 76 -6.90 17.30 12.78
C ARG A 76 -8.19 17.65 13.52
N ASP A 77 -8.91 18.68 13.07
CA ASP A 77 -10.12 19.16 13.73
C ASP A 77 -11.27 18.13 13.64
N ARG A 78 -11.22 17.24 12.64
CA ARG A 78 -12.14 16.11 12.50
C ARG A 78 -11.70 14.86 13.25
N GLY A 79 -10.56 14.90 13.95
CA GLY A 79 -10.05 13.80 14.75
C GLY A 79 -9.51 12.61 13.95
N TYR A 80 -9.08 12.85 12.70
CA TYR A 80 -8.38 11.83 11.92
C TYR A 80 -6.93 11.72 12.37
N SER A 81 -6.44 10.49 12.42
CA SER A 81 -5.03 10.17 12.68
C SER A 81 -4.33 9.84 11.37
N GLY A 82 -3.17 10.44 11.15
CA GLY A 82 -2.31 10.13 10.01
C GLY A 82 -1.67 8.75 10.15
N VAL A 83 -1.78 7.94 9.13
CA VAL A 83 -1.12 6.64 9.02
C VAL A 83 -0.26 6.58 7.78
N ALA A 84 0.79 5.75 7.82
CA ALA A 84 1.69 5.50 6.70
C ALA A 84 1.59 4.03 6.25
N PRO A 85 2.15 3.65 5.11
CA PRO A 85 2.18 2.26 4.66
C PRO A 85 2.74 1.29 5.70
N SER A 86 3.74 1.70 6.48
CA SER A 86 4.31 0.87 7.56
C SER A 86 3.29 0.55 8.66
N ASP A 87 2.37 1.46 8.97
CA ASP A 87 1.32 1.23 9.96
C ASP A 87 0.32 0.18 9.47
N LEU A 88 0.00 0.17 8.15
CA LEU A 88 -0.92 -0.80 7.55
C LEU A 88 -0.43 -2.24 7.63
N VAL A 89 0.89 -2.45 7.61
CA VAL A 89 1.51 -3.79 7.62
C VAL A 89 2.13 -4.15 8.97
N SER A 90 2.00 -3.30 9.98
CA SER A 90 2.58 -3.50 11.32
C SER A 90 1.93 -4.65 12.09
N GLY A 91 0.69 -5.00 11.76
CA GLY A 91 -0.16 -5.91 12.54
C GLY A 91 -0.86 -5.25 13.72
N GLU A 92 -0.56 -3.98 14.00
CA GLU A 92 -1.23 -3.22 15.05
C GLU A 92 -2.57 -2.66 14.53
N PRO A 93 -3.57 -2.51 15.41
CA PRO A 93 -4.86 -1.95 15.03
C PRO A 93 -4.72 -0.48 14.58
N LEU A 94 -5.26 -0.16 13.41
CA LEU A 94 -5.36 1.22 12.96
C LEU A 94 -6.32 2.06 13.82
N PRO A 95 -6.14 3.38 13.87
CA PRO A 95 -7.11 4.31 14.47
C PRO A 95 -8.51 4.15 13.84
N GLU A 96 -9.57 4.46 14.59
CA GLU A 96 -10.95 4.41 14.08
C GLU A 96 -11.17 5.35 12.87
N ARG A 97 -10.51 6.52 12.92
CA ARG A 97 -10.50 7.52 11.84
C ARG A 97 -9.08 7.62 11.32
N ALA A 98 -8.79 6.87 10.28
CA ALA A 98 -7.47 6.83 9.67
C ALA A 98 -7.46 7.58 8.34
N VAL A 99 -6.42 8.38 8.13
CA VAL A 99 -6.12 9.02 6.84
C VAL A 99 -4.67 8.74 6.46
N MET A 100 -4.45 8.29 5.24
CA MET A 100 -3.10 8.17 4.67
C MET A 100 -2.87 9.29 3.66
N ILE A 101 -1.80 10.04 3.85
CA ILE A 101 -1.38 11.11 2.95
C ILE A 101 -0.32 10.55 2.01
N THR A 102 -0.57 10.61 0.71
CA THR A 102 0.36 10.14 -0.31
C THR A 102 0.72 11.27 -1.26
N PHE A 103 1.97 11.28 -1.72
CA PHE A 103 2.45 12.14 -2.78
C PHE A 103 2.95 11.27 -3.92
N ASP A 104 2.56 11.58 -5.14
CA ASP A 104 3.08 10.91 -6.32
C ASP A 104 4.18 11.77 -6.96
N ASP A 105 5.02 11.13 -7.78
CA ASP A 105 6.11 11.67 -8.60
C ASP A 105 7.41 12.01 -7.85
N GLY A 106 7.38 12.53 -6.63
CA GLY A 106 8.58 12.91 -5.87
C GLY A 106 9.08 14.32 -6.18
N TYR A 107 8.17 15.30 -6.22
CA TYR A 107 8.54 16.71 -6.35
C TYR A 107 9.37 17.20 -5.16
N ALA A 108 10.31 18.13 -5.40
CA ALA A 108 11.18 18.68 -4.35
C ALA A 108 10.39 19.37 -3.23
N ASP A 109 9.23 19.94 -3.55
CA ASP A 109 8.34 20.59 -2.59
C ASP A 109 7.65 19.59 -1.62
N ASN A 110 7.65 18.31 -1.91
CA ASN A 110 7.22 17.31 -0.94
C ASN A 110 8.17 17.27 0.29
N PHE A 111 9.45 17.55 0.07
CA PHE A 111 10.44 17.67 1.13
C PHE A 111 10.53 19.09 1.70
N THR A 112 10.60 20.13 0.83
CA THR A 112 10.89 21.49 1.26
C THR A 112 9.69 22.25 1.80
N ALA A 113 8.47 21.89 1.39
CA ALA A 113 7.23 22.57 1.77
C ALA A 113 6.28 21.65 2.55
N ALA A 114 5.97 20.44 2.03
CA ALA A 114 5.01 19.56 2.68
C ALA A 114 5.55 18.95 3.98
N LEU A 115 6.79 18.45 4.01
CA LEU A 115 7.36 17.80 5.19
C LEU A 115 7.35 18.70 6.44
N PRO A 116 7.77 19.97 6.43
CA PRO A 116 7.69 20.85 7.60
C PRO A 116 6.26 21.01 8.12
N ILE A 117 5.26 21.05 7.23
CA ILE A 117 3.85 21.13 7.61
C ILE A 117 3.40 19.79 8.25
N LEU A 118 3.76 18.65 7.68
CA LEU A 118 3.46 17.34 8.23
C LEU A 118 4.08 17.16 9.64
N GLU A 119 5.30 17.63 9.84
CA GLU A 119 5.99 17.63 11.14
C GLU A 119 5.24 18.46 12.17
N GLU A 120 4.78 19.67 11.81
CA GLU A 120 3.97 20.52 12.69
C GLU A 120 2.69 19.84 13.16
N PHE A 121 2.03 19.10 12.26
CA PHE A 121 0.79 18.40 12.56
C PHE A 121 1.00 16.97 13.10
N GLN A 122 2.23 16.47 13.10
CA GLN A 122 2.61 15.11 13.48
C GLN A 122 1.89 14.06 12.61
N TYR A 123 1.73 14.35 11.33
CA TYR A 123 1.17 13.40 10.36
C TYR A 123 2.27 12.73 9.57
N LYS A 124 2.18 11.39 9.49
CA LYS A 124 2.99 10.61 8.57
C LYS A 124 2.43 10.70 7.16
N ALA A 125 3.31 10.52 6.17
CA ALA A 125 2.96 10.45 4.76
C ALA A 125 3.90 9.51 4.01
N VAL A 126 3.59 9.24 2.75
CA VAL A 126 4.49 8.54 1.84
C VAL A 126 4.63 9.30 0.52
N VAL A 127 5.84 9.37 -0.02
CA VAL A 127 6.09 9.88 -1.36
C VAL A 127 6.52 8.73 -2.28
N ALA A 128 5.75 8.50 -3.35
CA ALA A 128 6.06 7.52 -4.38
C ALA A 128 6.96 8.14 -5.45
N LEU A 129 8.20 7.68 -5.54
CA LEU A 129 9.25 8.28 -6.36
C LEU A 129 9.30 7.72 -7.78
N ILE A 130 9.41 8.58 -8.78
CA ILE A 130 9.91 8.22 -10.13
C ILE A 130 11.45 8.25 -10.04
N THR A 131 12.06 7.14 -9.70
CA THR A 131 13.46 7.13 -9.28
C THR A 131 14.45 7.57 -10.36
N SER A 132 14.12 7.46 -11.65
CA SER A 132 14.95 8.02 -12.73
C SER A 132 15.01 9.54 -12.71
N CYS A 133 14.00 10.22 -12.15
CA CYS A 133 14.03 11.67 -11.97
C CYS A 133 14.99 12.07 -10.85
N MET A 134 15.10 11.25 -9.80
CA MET A 134 16.02 11.50 -8.67
C MET A 134 17.50 11.36 -9.07
N GLU A 135 17.81 10.50 -10.07
CA GLU A 135 19.20 10.26 -10.50
C GLU A 135 19.85 11.49 -11.13
N THR A 136 19.07 12.38 -11.72
CA THR A 136 19.55 13.59 -12.39
C THR A 136 19.10 14.88 -11.71
N SER A 137 18.44 14.78 -10.57
CA SER A 137 17.91 15.92 -9.84
C SER A 137 19.02 16.69 -9.13
N ASP A 138 18.91 18.00 -9.15
CA ASP A 138 19.67 18.95 -8.34
C ASP A 138 18.88 19.47 -7.13
N GLY A 139 17.73 18.85 -6.85
CA GLY A 139 16.84 19.25 -5.76
C GLY A 139 15.94 20.45 -6.06
N ALA A 140 15.94 20.98 -7.29
CA ALA A 140 15.16 22.16 -7.63
C ALA A 140 13.70 21.83 -8.01
N PHE A 141 13.49 20.74 -8.75
CA PHE A 141 12.16 20.34 -9.22
C PHE A 141 11.75 18.98 -8.68
N TRP A 142 12.63 18.00 -8.74
CA TRP A 142 12.47 16.70 -8.12
C TRP A 142 13.29 16.62 -6.84
N MET A 143 12.88 15.82 -5.89
CA MET A 143 13.75 15.48 -4.75
C MET A 143 15.09 14.95 -5.28
N ASP A 144 16.17 15.33 -4.65
CA ASP A 144 17.46 14.66 -4.84
C ASP A 144 17.62 13.53 -3.82
N TRP A 145 18.68 12.73 -3.96
CA TRP A 145 18.91 11.60 -3.06
C TRP A 145 19.25 12.01 -1.62
N GLU A 146 19.76 13.22 -1.41
CA GLU A 146 20.01 13.75 -0.07
C GLU A 146 18.68 14.09 0.64
N MET A 147 17.73 14.71 -0.06
CA MET A 147 16.36 14.92 0.44
C MET A 147 15.67 13.60 0.75
N CYS A 148 15.79 12.62 -0.14
CA CYS A 148 15.24 11.28 0.07
C CYS A 148 15.81 10.61 1.31
N ARG A 149 17.13 10.71 1.53
CA ARG A 149 17.79 10.15 2.72
C ARG A 149 17.32 10.82 3.99
N GLN A 150 17.25 12.15 4.01
CA GLN A 150 16.77 12.91 5.17
C GLN A 150 15.30 12.62 5.48
N ALA A 151 14.45 12.49 4.45
CA ALA A 151 13.05 12.11 4.62
C ALA A 151 12.92 10.72 5.29
N ALA A 152 13.67 9.74 4.80
CA ALA A 152 13.69 8.39 5.37
C ALA A 152 14.18 8.35 6.83
N GLU A 153 15.23 9.13 7.16
CA GLU A 153 15.76 9.25 8.51
C GLU A 153 14.81 9.96 9.48
N GLY A 154 14.01 10.92 8.99
CA GLY A 154 13.07 11.71 9.78
C GLY A 154 11.86 10.91 10.27
N GLY A 155 11.48 9.84 9.57
CA GLY A 155 10.41 8.93 9.98
C GLY A 155 8.97 9.48 9.82
N ILE A 156 8.82 10.69 9.29
CA ILE A 156 7.52 11.31 8.98
C ILE A 156 7.13 11.02 7.53
N LEU A 157 8.08 11.09 6.59
CA LEU A 157 7.85 10.90 5.17
C LEU A 157 8.52 9.59 4.72
N GLU A 158 7.71 8.57 4.48
CA GLU A 158 8.18 7.31 3.92
C GLU A 158 8.43 7.43 2.40
N LEU A 159 9.30 6.59 1.87
CA LEU A 159 9.57 6.51 0.43
C LEU A 159 8.89 5.29 -0.18
N GLY A 160 8.11 5.51 -1.21
CA GLY A 160 7.48 4.51 -2.05
C GLY A 160 8.04 4.52 -3.47
N VAL A 161 7.46 3.71 -4.35
CA VAL A 161 7.85 3.58 -5.75
C VAL A 161 6.71 4.01 -6.67
N HIS A 162 7.04 4.84 -7.65
CA HIS A 162 6.18 5.23 -8.78
C HIS A 162 6.84 4.87 -10.11
N THR A 163 7.49 3.69 -10.15
CA THR A 163 8.40 3.15 -11.17
C THR A 163 9.79 3.80 -11.18
N HIS A 164 10.72 3.21 -11.95
CA HIS A 164 11.99 3.84 -12.27
C HIS A 164 11.86 4.74 -13.50
N ALA A 165 11.56 4.17 -14.65
CA ALA A 165 11.54 4.87 -15.94
C ALA A 165 10.26 4.61 -16.76
N THR A 166 9.32 3.85 -16.24
CA THR A 166 8.08 3.47 -16.93
C THR A 166 6.87 4.31 -16.52
N HIS A 167 7.07 5.54 -16.02
CA HIS A 167 5.98 6.44 -15.66
C HIS A 167 5.28 7.03 -16.90
N LYS A 168 6.04 7.43 -17.91
CA LYS A 168 5.50 8.05 -19.15
C LYS A 168 4.83 7.02 -20.03
N TYR A 169 3.73 7.43 -20.69
CA TYR A 169 3.03 6.57 -21.66
C TYR A 169 3.99 5.86 -22.64
N PRO A 170 3.85 4.57 -22.91
CA PRO A 170 2.77 3.67 -22.46
C PRO A 170 2.87 3.24 -20.97
N GLY A 171 3.86 3.70 -20.24
CA GLY A 171 3.97 3.45 -18.81
C GLY A 171 4.17 1.97 -18.48
N ILE A 172 3.45 1.53 -17.46
CA ILE A 172 3.43 0.11 -17.08
C ILE A 172 2.56 -0.74 -18.01
N GLN A 173 1.92 -0.16 -19.03
CA GLN A 173 1.09 -0.93 -20.00
C GLN A 173 1.95 -1.87 -20.87
N ARG A 174 1.28 -2.90 -21.38
CA ARG A 174 1.84 -3.78 -22.41
C ARG A 174 2.13 -3.00 -23.68
N ARG A 175 3.25 -3.28 -24.29
CA ARG A 175 3.61 -2.75 -25.62
C ARG A 175 3.00 -3.62 -26.69
N ALA A 176 2.69 -3.03 -27.86
CA ALA A 176 2.15 -3.79 -28.99
C ALA A 176 3.12 -4.93 -29.39
N GLY A 177 2.61 -6.15 -29.42
CA GLY A 177 3.40 -7.35 -29.76
C GLY A 177 4.26 -7.92 -28.63
N GLU A 178 4.27 -7.31 -27.46
CA GLU A 178 5.00 -7.79 -26.29
C GLU A 178 4.35 -9.08 -25.75
N THR A 179 5.12 -10.12 -25.57
CA THR A 179 4.66 -11.34 -24.89
C THR A 179 4.54 -11.09 -23.39
N ARG A 180 3.81 -11.97 -22.68
CA ARG A 180 3.69 -11.87 -21.22
C ARG A 180 5.05 -11.95 -20.52
N GLU A 181 5.95 -12.80 -21.02
CA GLU A 181 7.28 -12.97 -20.46
C GLU A 181 8.12 -11.70 -20.63
N GLU A 182 8.24 -11.17 -21.85
CA GLU A 182 8.94 -9.91 -22.14
C GLU A 182 8.40 -8.73 -21.33
N TYR A 183 7.07 -8.62 -21.22
CA TYR A 183 6.42 -7.60 -20.42
C TYR A 183 6.84 -7.71 -18.95
N ARG A 184 6.75 -8.91 -18.37
CA ARG A 184 7.07 -9.15 -16.96
C ARG A 184 8.55 -8.95 -16.67
N GLU A 185 9.44 -9.37 -17.55
CA GLU A 185 10.89 -9.12 -17.42
C GLU A 185 11.20 -7.62 -17.44
N ARG A 186 10.62 -6.89 -18.38
CA ARG A 186 10.80 -5.43 -18.48
C ARG A 186 10.30 -4.70 -17.25
N LEU A 187 9.10 -5.03 -16.77
CA LEU A 187 8.52 -4.37 -15.60
C LEU A 187 9.25 -4.78 -14.33
N ALA A 188 9.63 -6.05 -14.18
CA ALA A 188 10.43 -6.50 -13.06
C ALA A 188 11.75 -5.74 -12.96
N ALA A 189 12.48 -5.61 -14.08
CA ALA A 189 13.74 -4.87 -14.14
C ALA A 189 13.57 -3.39 -13.72
N ASP A 190 12.50 -2.73 -14.15
CA ASP A 190 12.18 -1.35 -13.78
C ASP A 190 11.92 -1.22 -12.28
N LEU A 191 11.06 -2.07 -11.72
CA LEU A 191 10.71 -2.06 -10.29
C LEU A 191 11.90 -2.42 -9.41
N ASP A 192 12.66 -3.44 -9.79
CA ASP A 192 13.86 -3.89 -9.04
C ASP A 192 14.94 -2.81 -9.04
N THR A 193 15.09 -2.04 -10.13
CA THR A 193 15.96 -0.87 -10.20
C THR A 193 15.49 0.21 -9.23
N ALA A 194 14.20 0.56 -9.23
CA ALA A 194 13.65 1.55 -8.30
C ALA A 194 13.89 1.17 -6.83
N ILE A 195 13.60 -0.08 -6.49
CA ILE A 195 13.81 -0.61 -5.12
C ILE A 195 15.29 -0.56 -4.73
N ALA A 196 16.18 -0.97 -5.64
CA ALA A 196 17.62 -0.98 -5.37
C ALA A 196 18.17 0.43 -5.15
N LEU A 197 17.76 1.41 -5.96
CA LEU A 197 18.17 2.81 -5.81
C LEU A 197 17.71 3.40 -4.47
N ILE A 198 16.46 3.21 -4.07
CA ILE A 198 15.96 3.71 -2.79
C ILE A 198 16.73 3.07 -1.63
N ARG A 199 16.98 1.76 -1.69
CA ARG A 199 17.76 1.06 -0.66
C ARG A 199 19.19 1.57 -0.57
N GLU A 200 19.84 1.74 -1.72
CA GLU A 200 21.26 2.18 -1.77
C GLU A 200 21.42 3.64 -1.37
N LYS A 201 20.56 4.54 -1.88
CA LYS A 201 20.73 5.99 -1.76
C LYS A 201 20.06 6.58 -0.51
N ALA A 202 18.92 6.05 -0.11
CA ALA A 202 18.15 6.54 1.04
C ALA A 202 18.15 5.60 2.26
N GLY A 203 18.72 4.39 2.15
CA GLY A 203 18.81 3.45 3.27
C GLY A 203 17.49 2.80 3.67
N MET A 204 16.44 2.94 2.88
CA MET A 204 15.08 2.49 3.18
C MET A 204 14.63 1.40 2.19
N THR A 205 13.90 0.40 2.68
CA THR A 205 13.21 -0.55 1.80
C THR A 205 11.80 -0.03 1.52
N PRO A 206 11.47 0.34 0.27
CA PRO A 206 10.12 0.81 -0.03
C PRO A 206 9.12 -0.35 0.04
N ILE A 207 7.96 -0.09 0.66
CA ILE A 207 6.87 -1.06 0.82
C ILE A 207 5.58 -0.59 0.14
N TYR A 208 5.58 0.59 -0.43
CA TYR A 208 4.44 1.21 -1.10
C TYR A 208 4.71 1.38 -2.60
N PHE A 209 3.70 1.05 -3.40
CA PHE A 209 3.70 1.31 -4.83
C PHE A 209 2.45 2.09 -5.24
N ALA A 210 2.63 3.22 -5.90
CA ALA A 210 1.53 3.94 -6.56
C ALA A 210 1.52 3.58 -8.05
N TYR A 211 0.35 3.15 -8.55
CA TYR A 211 0.19 2.86 -9.98
C TYR A 211 0.23 4.14 -10.80
N PRO A 212 1.22 4.31 -11.72
CA PRO A 212 1.28 5.49 -12.60
C PRO A 212 -0.01 5.68 -13.38
N GLN A 213 -0.58 6.88 -13.30
CA GLN A 213 -1.84 7.23 -13.97
C GLN A 213 -3.04 6.33 -13.56
N GLY A 214 -2.93 5.59 -12.47
CA GLY A 214 -3.91 4.60 -12.03
C GLY A 214 -4.06 3.38 -12.95
N ILE A 215 -3.11 3.19 -13.87
CA ILE A 215 -3.16 2.09 -14.83
C ILE A 215 -2.74 0.79 -14.16
N GLN A 216 -3.59 -0.22 -14.29
CA GLN A 216 -3.34 -1.59 -13.84
C GLN A 216 -3.29 -2.52 -15.04
N ASP A 217 -2.52 -3.59 -14.95
CA ASP A 217 -2.44 -4.66 -15.95
C ASP A 217 -2.44 -6.01 -15.23
N GLU A 218 -3.35 -6.89 -15.63
CA GLU A 218 -3.49 -8.23 -15.05
C GLU A 218 -2.20 -9.09 -15.09
N TRP A 219 -1.28 -8.78 -16.01
CA TRP A 219 0.01 -9.47 -16.09
C TRP A 219 1.04 -8.95 -15.09
N ALA A 220 0.75 -7.79 -14.49
CA ALA A 220 1.62 -7.13 -13.53
C ALA A 220 1.22 -7.36 -12.06
N THR A 221 -0.05 -7.65 -11.80
CA THR A 221 -0.63 -7.65 -10.44
C THR A 221 0.23 -8.46 -9.46
N ASP A 222 0.41 -9.75 -9.70
CA ASP A 222 1.20 -10.63 -8.83
C ASP A 222 2.68 -10.24 -8.73
N LEU A 223 3.22 -9.59 -9.77
CA LEU A 223 4.60 -9.12 -9.81
C LEU A 223 4.80 -7.86 -8.93
N ILE A 224 3.81 -6.97 -8.92
CA ILE A 224 3.80 -5.75 -8.10
C ILE A 224 3.51 -6.10 -6.63
N GLU A 225 2.43 -6.83 -6.38
CA GLU A 225 2.02 -7.24 -5.04
C GLU A 225 3.06 -8.12 -4.33
N GLY A 226 3.79 -8.94 -5.08
CA GLY A 226 4.91 -9.71 -4.55
C GLY A 226 6.11 -8.89 -4.11
N ARG A 227 6.19 -7.59 -4.49
CA ARG A 227 7.25 -6.65 -4.13
C ARG A 227 6.81 -5.62 -3.10
N PHE A 228 5.56 -5.19 -3.18
CA PHE A 228 5.01 -4.09 -2.39
C PHE A 228 3.77 -4.57 -1.63
N PRO A 229 3.84 -4.70 -0.31
CA PRO A 229 2.69 -5.10 0.49
C PRO A 229 1.57 -4.06 0.53
N VAL A 230 1.83 -2.82 0.11
CA VAL A 230 0.83 -1.76 0.03
C VAL A 230 0.85 -1.16 -1.37
N THR A 231 -0.31 -1.10 -2.04
CA THR A 231 -0.43 -0.46 -3.36
C THR A 231 -1.59 0.53 -3.40
N GLY A 232 -1.41 1.63 -4.16
CA GLY A 232 -2.43 2.67 -4.31
C GLY A 232 -2.78 2.93 -5.77
N THR A 233 -4.08 2.96 -6.06
CA THR A 233 -4.64 3.25 -7.38
C THR A 233 -5.08 4.71 -7.50
N SER A 234 -5.67 5.10 -8.64
CA SER A 234 -6.39 6.38 -8.80
C SER A 234 -7.91 6.20 -8.81
N PHE A 235 -8.42 5.03 -8.43
CA PHE A 235 -9.85 4.86 -8.19
C PHE A 235 -10.25 5.56 -6.89
N VAL A 236 -11.42 6.19 -6.92
CA VAL A 236 -11.93 6.97 -5.79
C VAL A 236 -12.80 6.11 -4.90
N GLY A 237 -12.58 6.17 -3.59
CA GLY A 237 -13.39 5.45 -2.62
C GLY A 237 -12.79 5.45 -1.22
N VAL A 238 -13.50 4.80 -0.30
CA VAL A 238 -13.07 4.54 1.08
C VAL A 238 -12.63 3.09 1.18
N ASN A 239 -11.54 2.83 1.86
CA ASN A 239 -11.00 1.49 2.02
C ASN A 239 -11.40 0.92 3.38
N ASP A 240 -11.65 -0.38 3.44
CA ASP A 240 -11.67 -1.14 4.68
C ASP A 240 -10.32 -1.88 4.80
N PRO A 241 -9.49 -1.57 5.81
CA PRO A 241 -8.21 -2.26 5.98
C PRO A 241 -8.34 -3.78 6.19
N ALA A 242 -9.53 -4.26 6.54
CA ALA A 242 -9.81 -5.69 6.66
C ALA A 242 -9.86 -6.40 5.29
N ASP A 243 -10.13 -5.66 4.20
CA ASP A 243 -10.15 -6.19 2.83
C ASP A 243 -8.73 -6.34 2.25
N GLY A 244 -7.71 -5.81 2.94
CA GLY A 244 -6.32 -5.86 2.52
C GLY A 244 -5.69 -4.48 2.30
N THR A 245 -4.45 -4.50 1.81
CA THR A 245 -3.62 -3.30 1.65
C THR A 245 -3.20 -3.07 0.20
N HIS A 246 -3.68 -3.91 -0.72
CA HIS A 246 -3.48 -3.73 -2.15
C HIS A 246 -4.62 -2.94 -2.77
N ASP A 247 -4.30 -2.24 -3.85
CA ASP A 247 -5.24 -1.49 -4.68
C ASP A 247 -6.05 -0.42 -3.92
N LEU A 248 -5.44 0.19 -2.91
CA LEU A 248 -6.08 1.24 -2.13
C LEU A 248 -6.63 2.34 -3.03
N MET A 249 -7.92 2.61 -2.89
CA MET A 249 -8.61 3.71 -3.57
C MET A 249 -8.15 5.03 -2.99
N ARG A 250 -7.86 6.01 -3.85
CA ARG A 250 -7.28 7.30 -3.45
C ARG A 250 -8.07 8.47 -4.03
N TRP A 251 -8.18 9.53 -3.25
CA TRP A 251 -8.78 10.79 -3.65
C TRP A 251 -7.70 11.75 -4.14
N ASN A 252 -7.75 12.14 -5.43
CA ASN A 252 -6.88 13.18 -5.94
C ASN A 252 -7.20 14.52 -5.28
N VAL A 253 -6.19 15.21 -4.77
CA VAL A 253 -6.32 16.49 -4.06
C VAL A 253 -5.54 17.57 -4.79
N GLY A 254 -6.24 18.55 -5.30
CA GLY A 254 -5.71 19.79 -5.88
C GLY A 254 -6.24 21.02 -5.13
N GLU A 255 -5.86 22.20 -5.57
CA GLU A 255 -6.18 23.49 -4.92
C GLU A 255 -7.69 23.72 -4.68
N ALA A 256 -8.53 23.27 -5.60
CA ALA A 256 -9.99 23.44 -5.50
C ALA A 256 -10.71 22.28 -4.77
N THR A 257 -9.96 21.35 -4.19
CA THR A 257 -10.57 20.19 -3.53
C THR A 257 -11.19 20.58 -2.19
N ASP A 258 -12.46 20.29 -2.04
CA ASP A 258 -13.17 20.44 -0.76
C ASP A 258 -13.09 19.13 0.04
N LEU A 259 -12.23 19.09 1.07
CA LEU A 259 -12.09 17.91 1.93
C LEU A 259 -13.37 17.58 2.73
N THR A 260 -14.32 18.52 2.88
CA THR A 260 -15.58 18.24 3.57
C THR A 260 -16.45 17.24 2.79
N ALA A 261 -16.25 17.16 1.49
CA ALA A 261 -16.92 16.18 0.63
C ALA A 261 -16.27 14.78 0.66
N ILE A 262 -15.04 14.67 1.19
CA ILE A 262 -14.25 13.45 1.24
C ILE A 262 -14.25 12.86 2.65
N LEU A 263 -13.95 13.67 3.65
CA LEU A 263 -13.78 13.29 5.06
C LEU A 263 -14.97 13.81 5.87
N PRO A 264 -15.93 12.95 6.24
CA PRO A 264 -17.13 13.33 6.99
C PRO A 264 -16.86 13.80 8.42
#